data_83c7cd19e2cfcb84b7b766f56ec99208
#
_entry.id   83c7cd19e2cfcb84b7b766f56ec99208
#
_cell.length_a   1.000
_cell.length_b   1.000
_cell.length_c   1.000
_cell.angle_alpha   90.00
_cell.angle_beta   90.00
_cell.angle_gamma   90.00
#
_symmetry.space_group_name_H-M   'P 1'
#
loop_
_entity.id
_entity.type
_entity.pdbx_description
1 polymer ?
#
loop_
_entity_poly.entity_id
_entity_poly.type
_entity_poly.pdbx_seq_one_letter_code
_entity_poly.pdbx_strand_id
1 'polypeptide(L)' 'MKAKLYIDSEDSTIKVEGGPSDVLHLLVDAIAQILKSYFPDDFERQMGWASGLLYNTIRALKEEDDDED' A
#
# COMPACT_ATOMS: atom_id res chain seq x y z
N MET A 1 -15.76 12.79 6.00
CA MET A 1 -14.89 12.23 4.99
C MET A 1 -14.98 10.73 4.98
N LYS A 2 -15.25 10.15 3.83
CA LYS A 2 -15.42 8.71 3.77
C LYS A 2 -14.54 8.11 2.72
N ALA A 3 -13.82 7.08 3.10
CA ALA A 3 -13.00 6.34 2.17
C ALA A 3 -13.11 4.87 2.51
N LYS A 4 -13.13 4.05 1.49
CA LYS A 4 -13.18 2.61 1.68
C LYS A 4 -12.19 1.94 0.76
N LEU A 5 -11.52 0.95 1.29
CA LEU A 5 -10.55 0.17 0.54
C LEU A 5 -10.78 -1.29 0.82
N TYR A 6 -10.99 -2.06 -0.23
CA TYR A 6 -11.22 -3.50 -0.10
C TYR A 6 -10.21 -4.22 -0.99
N ILE A 7 -9.49 -5.16 -0.42
CA ILE A 7 -8.50 -5.94 -1.15
C ILE A 7 -8.70 -7.40 -0.83
N ASP A 8 -8.84 -8.22 -1.87
CA ASP A 8 -9.02 -9.65 -1.70
C ASP A 8 -8.04 -10.35 -2.61
N SER A 9 -7.07 -11.03 -2.02
CA SER A 9 -6.04 -11.68 -2.81
C SER A 9 -6.55 -12.92 -3.53
N GLU A 10 -7.57 -13.55 -3.02
CA GLU A 10 -8.10 -14.74 -3.67
C GLU A 10 -8.76 -14.39 -4.98
N ASP A 11 -9.50 -13.31 -5.00
CA ASP A 11 -10.19 -12.88 -6.20
C ASP A 11 -9.38 -11.88 -7.00
N SER A 12 -8.24 -11.47 -6.50
CA SER A 12 -7.44 -10.41 -7.11
C SER A 12 -8.28 -9.16 -7.33
N THR A 13 -9.10 -8.85 -6.34
CA THR A 13 -10.01 -7.72 -6.43
C THR A 13 -9.54 -6.57 -5.57
N ILE A 14 -9.51 -5.38 -6.13
CA ILE A 14 -9.21 -4.17 -5.39
C ILE A 14 -10.31 -3.18 -5.69
N LYS A 15 -11.01 -2.73 -4.66
CA LYS A 15 -12.07 -1.75 -4.81
C LYS A 15 -11.78 -0.56 -3.93
N VAL A 16 -11.95 0.62 -4.47
CA VAL A 16 -11.72 1.84 -3.72
C VAL A 16 -12.90 2.77 -3.88
N GLU A 17 -13.19 3.51 -2.82
CA GLU A 17 -14.23 4.54 -2.83
C GLU A 17 -13.68 5.73 -2.10
N GLY A 18 -13.91 6.91 -2.62
CA GLY A 18 -13.46 8.14 -1.98
C GLY A 18 -12.44 8.86 -2.83
N GLY A 19 -12.04 10.03 -2.38
CA GLY A 19 -11.03 10.79 -3.10
C GLY A 19 -9.65 10.17 -2.94
N PRO A 20 -8.73 10.48 -3.85
CA PRO A 20 -7.41 9.85 -3.81
C PRO A 20 -6.66 10.11 -2.51
N SER A 21 -6.76 11.32 -1.98
CA SER A 21 -6.06 11.62 -0.74
C SER A 21 -6.58 10.78 0.42
N ASP A 22 -7.91 10.66 0.52
CA ASP A 22 -8.51 9.91 1.61
C ASP A 22 -8.20 8.42 1.50
N VAL A 23 -8.26 7.88 0.30
CA VAL A 23 -7.98 6.46 0.09
C VAL A 23 -6.53 6.16 0.39
N LEU A 24 -5.62 7.03 -0.05
CA LEU A 24 -4.21 6.79 0.20
C LEU A 24 -3.86 6.93 1.67
N HIS A 25 -4.50 7.84 2.39
CA HIS A 25 -4.28 7.93 3.83
C HIS A 25 -4.77 6.68 4.53
N LEU A 26 -5.91 6.15 4.10
CA LEU A 26 -6.43 4.91 4.66
C LEU A 26 -5.43 3.77 4.44
N LEU A 27 -4.85 3.71 3.26
CA LEU A 27 -3.87 2.68 2.95
C LEU A 27 -2.62 2.83 3.82
N VAL A 28 -2.15 4.06 4.00
CA VAL A 28 -0.99 4.30 4.85
C VAL A 28 -1.25 3.82 6.28
N ASP A 29 -2.44 4.14 6.81
CA ASP A 29 -2.78 3.70 8.14
C ASP A 29 -2.83 2.17 8.22
N ALA A 30 -3.36 1.53 7.20
CA ALA A 30 -3.44 0.07 7.18
C ALA A 30 -2.05 -0.54 7.16
N ILE A 31 -1.16 0.00 6.34
CA ILE A 31 0.21 -0.49 6.26
C ILE A 31 0.91 -0.34 7.61
N ALA A 32 0.73 0.81 8.25
CA ALA A 32 1.37 1.04 9.55
C ALA A 32 0.88 0.03 10.58
N GLN A 33 -0.42 -0.23 10.59
CA GLN A 33 -0.96 -1.19 11.55
C GLN A 33 -0.45 -2.60 11.29
N ILE A 34 -0.37 -2.98 10.02
CA ILE A 34 0.11 -4.29 9.65
C ILE A 34 1.57 -4.45 10.09
N LEU A 35 2.39 -3.44 9.82
CA LEU A 35 3.79 -3.53 10.17
C LEU A 35 4.00 -3.57 11.68
N LYS A 36 3.20 -2.83 12.43
CA LYS A 36 3.29 -2.88 13.88
C LYS A 36 2.88 -4.24 14.42
N SER A 37 1.95 -4.88 13.73
CA SER A 37 1.48 -6.19 14.15
C SER A 37 2.53 -7.26 13.91
N TYR A 38 3.19 -7.21 12.76
CA TYR A 38 4.19 -8.23 12.45
C TYR A 38 5.54 -7.97 13.11
N PHE A 39 5.90 -6.71 13.30
CA PHE A 39 7.21 -6.36 13.86
C PHE A 39 7.05 -5.40 15.03
N PRO A 40 6.46 -5.86 16.13
CA PRO A 40 6.22 -4.97 17.27
C PRO A 40 7.53 -4.47 17.87
N ASP A 41 7.56 -3.18 18.16
CA ASP A 41 8.72 -2.56 18.80
C ASP A 41 10.01 -2.63 18.00
N ASP A 42 9.91 -2.86 16.71
CA ASP A 42 11.09 -2.93 15.85
C ASP A 42 10.94 -1.89 14.74
N PHE A 43 11.24 -0.65 15.09
CA PHE A 43 11.04 0.45 14.17
C PHE A 43 11.90 0.34 12.92
N GLU A 44 13.14 -0.17 13.07
CA GLU A 44 14.02 -0.30 11.92
C GLU A 44 13.45 -1.27 10.90
N ARG A 45 12.92 -2.39 11.36
CA ARG A 45 12.34 -3.36 10.45
C ARG A 45 11.05 -2.83 9.81
N GLN A 46 10.25 -2.12 10.61
CA GLN A 46 9.06 -1.49 10.09
C GLN A 46 9.41 -0.52 8.96
N MET A 47 10.44 0.30 9.17
CA MET A 47 10.85 1.24 8.15
C MET A 47 11.40 0.56 6.91
N GLY A 48 12.15 -0.51 7.09
CA GLY A 48 12.68 -1.25 5.96
C GLY A 48 11.58 -1.79 5.08
N TRP A 49 10.57 -2.39 5.68
CA TRP A 49 9.45 -2.93 4.92
C TRP A 49 8.65 -1.82 4.25
N ALA A 50 8.43 -0.70 4.96
CA ALA A 50 7.69 0.41 4.36
C ALA A 50 8.43 0.98 3.16
N SER A 51 9.75 1.12 3.26
CA SER A 51 10.55 1.62 2.15
C SER A 51 10.49 0.66 0.97
N GLY A 52 10.54 -0.63 1.25
CA GLY A 52 10.45 -1.63 0.19
C GLY A 52 9.12 -1.58 -0.54
N LEU A 53 8.04 -1.37 0.21
CA LEU A 53 6.73 -1.26 -0.41
C LEU A 53 6.67 -0.05 -1.34
N LEU A 54 7.24 1.07 -0.91
CA LEU A 54 7.24 2.26 -1.74
C LEU A 54 8.06 2.02 -3.00
N TYR A 55 9.22 1.39 -2.87
CA TYR A 55 10.07 1.11 -4.01
C TYR A 55 9.36 0.20 -5.00
N ASN A 56 8.70 -0.84 -4.50
CA ASN A 56 7.99 -1.78 -5.37
C ASN A 56 6.80 -1.10 -6.06
N THR A 57 6.17 -0.17 -5.38
CA THR A 57 5.07 0.57 -5.98
C THR A 57 5.56 1.40 -7.15
N ILE A 58 6.70 2.07 -6.97
CA ILE A 58 7.27 2.86 -8.04
C ILE A 58 7.65 1.99 -9.22
N ARG A 59 8.22 0.83 -8.95
CA ARG A 59 8.58 -0.09 -10.02
C ARG A 59 7.35 -0.56 -10.80
N ALA A 60 6.27 -0.86 -10.09
CA ALA A 60 5.06 -1.30 -10.76
C ALA A 60 4.51 -0.23 -11.68
N LEU A 61 4.58 1.03 -11.25
CA LEU A 61 4.13 2.11 -12.10
C LEU A 61 4.98 2.26 -13.33
N LYS A 62 6.30 2.10 -13.17
CA LYS A 62 7.20 2.23 -14.30
C LYS A 62 7.05 1.09 -15.29
N GLU A 63 6.81 -0.10 -14.80
CA GLU A 63 6.67 -1.24 -15.67
C GLU A 63 5.48 -1.08 -16.60
N GLU A 64 4.43 -0.47 -16.11
CA GLU A 64 3.29 -0.21 -16.97
C GLU A 64 3.64 0.78 -18.05
N ASP A 65 4.46 1.79 -17.72
CA ASP A 65 4.86 2.74 -18.73
C ASP A 65 5.80 2.15 -19.74
N ASP A 66 6.67 1.24 -19.31
CA ASP A 66 7.63 0.66 -20.21
C ASP A 66 7.01 -0.24 -21.24
N ASP A 67 5.80 -0.64 -21.05
CA ASP A 67 5.13 -1.47 -22.01
C ASP A 67 5.06 -0.86 -23.36
N GLU A 68 5.17 0.42 -23.44
CA GLU A 68 5.04 1.06 -24.69
C GLU A 68 6.18 0.91 -25.57
N ASP A 69 7.29 0.57 -25.07
CA ASP A 69 8.42 0.37 -25.92
C ASP A 69 8.34 -0.90 -26.66
#